data_2b492d2dbd5ed0fec3448119041c4b91
#
_entry.id   2b492d2dbd5ed0fec3448119041c4b91
#
_cell.length_a   1.000
_cell.length_b   1.000
_cell.length_c   1.000
_cell.angle_alpha   90.00
_cell.angle_beta   90.00
_cell.angle_gamma   90.00
#
_symmetry.space_group_name_H-M   'P 1'
#
loop_
_entity.id
_entity.type
_entity.pdbx_description
1 polymer ?
#
loop_
_entity_poly.entity_id
_entity_poly.type
_entity_poly.pdbx_seq_one_letter_code
_entity_poly.pdbx_strand_id
1 'polypeptide(L)'
;TANTLIYSRGHGIVLDEPSVVAIREDSGRGGRVVEAVGADAKNMLGRTPGNITAIRPLKDGVIADFTVTEKMLQHFIRKAHSSRYFRPSPRVLICVPYGSTQVERRAIRESAEGAGARKVHLIDEPMAAAIGAGMPVHEARGSMVLDIGGGTSEVAVISLNGIVYASSVRIGGDRFEEAITNYVRRNYGILIGEATAERIKHEIGSAFPGQEGLEISVKGRNLSEGVPRSFTLNSNEILEALQEP
;
A
#
# COMPACT_ATOMS: atom_id res chain seq x y z
N THR A 1 3.08 -0.02 2.02
CA THR A 1 2.12 -1.07 2.39
C THR A 1 1.05 -1.34 1.34
N ALA A 2 0.77 -0.39 0.44
CA ALA A 2 -0.12 -0.62 -0.71
C ALA A 2 0.48 -1.64 -1.69
N ASN A 3 1.78 -1.56 -1.94
CA ASN A 3 2.55 -2.50 -2.75
C ASN A 3 3.69 -3.13 -1.94
N THR A 4 4.03 -4.37 -2.31
CA THR A 4 5.21 -5.08 -1.80
C THR A 4 6.24 -5.18 -2.91
N LEU A 5 7.40 -4.57 -2.70
CA LEU A 5 8.55 -4.70 -3.59
C LEU A 5 9.59 -5.64 -2.95
N ILE A 6 10.16 -6.53 -3.73
CA ILE A 6 11.30 -7.35 -3.31
C ILE A 6 12.49 -7.03 -4.22
N TYR A 7 13.54 -6.55 -3.58
CA TYR A 7 14.84 -6.35 -4.20
C TYR A 7 15.78 -7.52 -3.87
N SER A 8 16.44 -8.07 -4.84
CA SER A 8 17.45 -9.09 -4.67
C SER A 8 18.82 -8.57 -5.11
N ARG A 9 19.83 -8.74 -4.23
CA ARG A 9 21.19 -8.29 -4.53
C ARG A 9 21.71 -8.95 -5.82
N GLY A 10 22.15 -8.13 -6.76
CA GLY A 10 22.65 -8.56 -8.08
C GLY A 10 21.55 -8.81 -9.13
N HIS A 11 20.28 -8.76 -8.77
CA HIS A 11 19.15 -8.96 -9.70
C HIS A 11 18.20 -7.75 -9.77
N GLY A 12 18.35 -6.77 -8.86
CA GLY A 12 17.44 -5.62 -8.81
C GLY A 12 16.10 -5.95 -8.18
N ILE A 13 15.06 -5.23 -8.60
CA ILE A 13 13.66 -5.49 -8.20
C ILE A 13 13.19 -6.75 -8.90
N VAL A 14 12.94 -7.81 -8.14
CA VAL A 14 12.50 -9.12 -8.64
C VAL A 14 11.00 -9.36 -8.45
N LEU A 15 10.33 -8.49 -7.69
CA LEU A 15 8.88 -8.52 -7.47
C LEU A 15 8.39 -7.12 -7.16
N ASP A 16 7.29 -6.74 -7.81
CA ASP A 16 6.50 -5.53 -7.51
C ASP A 16 5.03 -5.94 -7.65
N GLU A 17 4.36 -6.10 -6.50
CA GLU A 17 3.00 -6.62 -6.45
C GLU A 17 2.16 -5.85 -5.43
N PRO A 18 0.87 -5.64 -5.70
CA PRO A 18 -0.06 -5.11 -4.71
C PRO A 18 -0.13 -5.99 -3.46
N SER A 19 -0.17 -5.36 -2.29
CA SER A 19 -0.33 -6.07 -1.00
C SER A 19 -1.80 -6.44 -0.76
N VAL A 20 -2.36 -7.27 -1.64
CA VAL A 20 -3.76 -7.72 -1.63
C VAL A 20 -3.80 -9.24 -1.65
N VAL A 21 -4.73 -9.81 -0.90
CA VAL A 21 -4.98 -11.27 -0.86
C VAL A 21 -6.47 -11.54 -1.00
N ALA A 22 -6.84 -12.43 -1.91
CA ALA A 22 -8.20 -12.96 -2.02
C ALA A 22 -8.30 -14.26 -1.22
N ILE A 23 -9.27 -14.32 -0.33
CA ILE A 23 -9.50 -15.42 0.60
C ILE A 23 -10.87 -16.00 0.36
N ARG A 24 -10.96 -17.32 0.27
CA ARG A 24 -12.22 -18.05 0.30
C ARG A 24 -12.44 -18.63 1.70
N GLU A 25 -13.64 -18.44 2.24
CA GLU A 25 -14.09 -19.12 3.44
C GLU A 25 -14.62 -20.52 3.05
N ASP A 26 -14.00 -21.56 3.60
CA ASP A 26 -14.44 -22.94 3.40
C ASP A 26 -15.52 -23.29 4.43
N SER A 27 -16.77 -23.32 3.96
CA SER A 27 -17.96 -23.59 4.78
C SER A 27 -17.96 -24.97 5.45
N GLY A 28 -17.07 -25.89 5.02
CA GLY A 28 -17.07 -27.28 5.52
C GLY A 28 -16.02 -27.58 6.58
N ARG A 29 -14.92 -26.80 6.68
CA ARG A 29 -13.79 -27.05 7.59
C ARG A 29 -13.37 -25.83 8.43
N GLY A 30 -14.08 -24.70 8.33
CA GLY A 30 -13.77 -23.48 9.09
C GLY A 30 -12.40 -22.87 8.74
N GLY A 31 -11.84 -23.20 7.57
CA GLY A 31 -10.51 -22.75 7.13
C GLY A 31 -10.58 -21.64 6.12
N ARG A 32 -9.62 -20.69 6.19
CA ARG A 32 -9.40 -19.67 5.16
C ARG A 32 -8.40 -20.18 4.14
N VAL A 33 -8.82 -20.27 2.86
CA VAL A 33 -7.99 -20.68 1.73
C VAL A 33 -7.60 -19.44 0.92
N VAL A 34 -6.31 -19.29 0.62
CA VAL A 34 -5.84 -18.21 -0.26
C VAL A 34 -6.11 -18.60 -1.71
N GLU A 35 -6.93 -17.83 -2.40
CA GLU A 35 -7.27 -18.02 -3.81
C GLU A 35 -6.32 -17.27 -4.75
N ALA A 36 -5.96 -16.04 -4.41
CA ALA A 36 -5.07 -15.20 -5.20
C ALA A 36 -4.28 -14.24 -4.30
N VAL A 37 -3.12 -13.79 -4.80
CA VAL A 37 -2.24 -12.84 -4.12
C VAL A 37 -1.73 -11.83 -5.15
N GLY A 38 -1.50 -10.59 -4.72
CA GLY A 38 -0.90 -9.57 -5.57
C GLY A 38 -1.87 -9.00 -6.61
N ALA A 39 -1.41 -8.85 -7.85
CA ALA A 39 -2.17 -8.26 -8.94
C ALA A 39 -3.47 -9.03 -9.24
N ASP A 40 -3.43 -10.36 -9.19
CA ASP A 40 -4.63 -11.19 -9.40
C ASP A 40 -5.69 -10.92 -8.32
N ALA A 41 -5.28 -10.81 -7.06
CA ALA A 41 -6.18 -10.47 -5.97
C ALA A 41 -6.70 -9.02 -6.07
N LYS A 42 -5.87 -8.05 -6.49
CA LYS A 42 -6.29 -6.65 -6.71
C LYS A 42 -7.39 -6.58 -7.78
N ASN A 43 -7.28 -7.35 -8.87
CA ASN A 43 -8.29 -7.41 -9.92
C ASN A 43 -9.64 -7.97 -9.45
N MET A 44 -9.64 -8.69 -8.34
CA MET A 44 -10.85 -9.26 -7.73
C MET A 44 -11.55 -8.28 -6.76
N LEU A 45 -10.93 -7.19 -6.36
CA LEU A 45 -11.52 -6.20 -5.46
C LEU A 45 -12.86 -5.67 -6.00
N GLY A 46 -13.90 -5.75 -5.18
CA GLY A 46 -15.25 -5.32 -5.55
C GLY A 46 -15.95 -6.17 -6.62
N ARG A 47 -15.39 -7.32 -7.03
CA ARG A 47 -15.93 -8.21 -8.08
C ARG A 47 -16.04 -9.67 -7.63
N THR A 48 -15.74 -9.97 -6.37
CA THR A 48 -15.76 -11.33 -5.84
C THR A 48 -17.17 -11.81 -5.56
N PRO A 49 -17.47 -13.12 -5.79
CA PRO A 49 -18.70 -13.73 -5.28
C PRO A 49 -18.68 -13.77 -3.75
N GLY A 50 -19.85 -13.93 -3.12
CA GLY A 50 -20.02 -13.75 -1.68
C GLY A 50 -19.20 -14.64 -0.74
N ASN A 51 -18.60 -15.71 -1.28
CA ASN A 51 -17.71 -16.62 -0.52
C ASN A 51 -16.22 -16.29 -0.64
N ILE A 52 -15.85 -15.29 -1.47
CA ILE A 52 -14.47 -14.83 -1.64
C ILE A 52 -14.40 -13.36 -1.21
N THR A 53 -13.43 -13.04 -0.37
CA THR A 53 -13.17 -11.67 0.08
C THR A 53 -11.74 -11.29 -0.29
N ALA A 54 -11.56 -10.20 -1.02
CA ALA A 54 -10.24 -9.61 -1.26
C ALA A 54 -9.96 -8.57 -0.18
N ILE A 55 -8.84 -8.73 0.54
CA ILE A 55 -8.44 -7.88 1.67
C ILE A 55 -7.02 -7.37 1.50
N ARG A 56 -6.74 -6.24 2.14
CA ARG A 56 -5.39 -5.70 2.33
C ARG A 56 -4.91 -6.10 3.72
N PRO A 57 -4.03 -7.11 3.85
CA PRO A 57 -3.56 -7.59 5.16
C PRO A 57 -2.62 -6.59 5.85
N LEU A 58 -2.07 -5.64 5.08
CA LEU A 58 -1.31 -4.49 5.55
C LEU A 58 -2.12 -3.22 5.29
N LYS A 59 -2.47 -2.49 6.34
CA LYS A 59 -3.24 -1.24 6.23
C LYS A 59 -2.67 -0.20 7.20
N ASP A 60 -2.61 1.06 6.78
CA ASP A 60 -2.16 2.19 7.59
C ASP A 60 -0.79 1.95 8.26
N GLY A 61 0.13 1.26 7.56
CA GLY A 61 1.47 0.93 8.05
C GLY A 61 1.54 -0.23 9.06
N VAL A 62 0.42 -0.92 9.32
CA VAL A 62 0.35 -2.01 10.30
C VAL A 62 -0.18 -3.31 9.70
N ILE A 63 0.05 -4.42 10.42
CA ILE A 63 -0.54 -5.71 10.09
C ILE A 63 -1.97 -5.73 10.61
N ALA A 64 -2.94 -5.77 9.69
CA ALA A 64 -4.35 -5.91 10.01
C ALA A 64 -4.77 -7.37 10.21
N ASP A 65 -4.12 -8.30 9.49
CA ASP A 65 -4.33 -9.75 9.64
C ASP A 65 -2.98 -10.47 9.56
N PHE A 66 -2.52 -11.01 10.69
CA PHE A 66 -1.23 -11.67 10.83
C PHE A 66 -1.11 -12.91 9.93
N THR A 67 -2.11 -13.79 9.99
CA THR A 67 -2.11 -15.06 9.25
C THR A 67 -2.09 -14.84 7.74
N VAL A 68 -2.85 -13.86 7.27
CA VAL A 68 -2.91 -13.53 5.84
C VAL A 68 -1.64 -12.84 5.39
N THR A 69 -1.05 -11.96 6.21
CA THR A 69 0.24 -11.33 5.94
C THR A 69 1.35 -12.37 5.79
N GLU A 70 1.42 -13.34 6.71
CA GLU A 70 2.40 -14.43 6.63
C GLU A 70 2.27 -15.23 5.32
N LYS A 71 1.04 -15.61 4.95
CA LYS A 71 0.78 -16.32 3.68
C LYS A 71 1.13 -15.48 2.45
N MET A 72 0.85 -14.20 2.48
CA MET A 72 1.23 -13.26 1.41
C MET A 72 2.75 -13.17 1.26
N LEU A 73 3.46 -12.94 2.35
CA LEU A 73 4.93 -12.88 2.36
C LEU A 73 5.55 -14.21 1.91
N GLN A 74 5.00 -15.34 2.36
CA GLN A 74 5.43 -16.68 1.92
C GLN A 74 5.25 -16.84 0.41
N HIS A 75 4.12 -16.40 -0.14
CA HIS A 75 3.87 -16.42 -1.60
C HIS A 75 4.91 -15.56 -2.34
N PHE A 76 5.14 -14.34 -1.90
CA PHE A 76 6.07 -13.42 -2.54
C PHE A 76 7.53 -13.89 -2.44
N ILE A 77 7.96 -14.39 -1.29
CA ILE A 77 9.30 -14.97 -1.12
C ILE A 77 9.48 -16.17 -2.06
N ARG A 78 8.48 -17.05 -2.18
CA ARG A 78 8.51 -18.18 -3.11
C ARG A 78 8.57 -17.71 -4.57
N LYS A 79 7.79 -16.70 -4.94
CA LYS A 79 7.75 -16.13 -6.30
C LYS A 79 9.09 -15.50 -6.67
N ALA A 80 9.72 -14.79 -5.73
CA ALA A 80 11.05 -14.21 -5.91
C ALA A 80 12.16 -15.27 -6.12
N HIS A 81 11.95 -16.51 -5.69
CA HIS A 81 12.89 -17.63 -5.82
C HIS A 81 12.47 -18.69 -6.87
N SER A 82 11.48 -18.40 -7.72
CA SER A 82 10.81 -19.38 -8.61
C SER A 82 11.72 -20.11 -9.59
N SER A 83 12.92 -19.57 -9.89
CA SER A 83 13.84 -20.15 -10.87
C SER A 83 14.87 -21.13 -10.28
N ARG A 84 14.82 -21.49 -8.99
CA ARG A 84 15.85 -22.29 -8.33
C ARG A 84 15.34 -23.62 -7.80
N TYR A 85 16.04 -24.70 -8.13
CA TYR A 85 15.83 -26.05 -7.59
C TYR A 85 16.03 -26.11 -6.06
N PHE A 86 16.92 -25.27 -5.51
CA PHE A 86 17.10 -25.09 -4.07
C PHE A 86 16.51 -23.76 -3.64
N ARG A 87 15.61 -23.79 -2.66
CA ARG A 87 15.00 -22.60 -2.04
C ARG A 87 15.67 -22.33 -0.68
N PRO A 88 16.81 -21.64 -0.65
CA PRO A 88 17.43 -21.29 0.62
C PRO A 88 16.55 -20.33 1.38
N SER A 89 16.46 -20.48 2.70
CA SER A 89 15.82 -19.51 3.56
C SER A 89 16.58 -18.18 3.49
N PRO A 90 16.00 -17.10 2.98
CA PRO A 90 16.72 -15.85 2.75
C PRO A 90 17.00 -15.11 4.05
N ARG A 91 18.01 -14.25 4.03
CA ARG A 91 18.12 -13.13 4.99
C ARG A 91 17.35 -11.97 4.37
N VAL A 92 16.43 -11.37 5.13
CA VAL A 92 15.59 -10.27 4.66
C VAL A 92 15.82 -9.01 5.47
N LEU A 93 15.81 -7.86 4.79
CA LEU A 93 15.70 -6.54 5.37
C LEU A 93 14.32 -6.01 5.00
N ILE A 94 13.54 -5.58 6.00
CA ILE A 94 12.17 -5.08 5.80
C ILE A 94 12.11 -3.63 6.27
N CYS A 95 11.58 -2.77 5.42
CA CYS A 95 11.27 -1.39 5.77
C CYS A 95 10.01 -1.36 6.64
N VAL A 96 10.05 -0.55 7.68
CA VAL A 96 8.92 -0.35 8.60
C VAL A 96 8.71 1.14 8.84
N PRO A 97 7.47 1.60 8.98
CA PRO A 97 7.20 2.99 9.33
C PRO A 97 7.94 3.39 10.61
N TYR A 98 8.47 4.62 10.64
CA TYR A 98 9.17 5.14 11.82
C TYR A 98 8.25 5.13 13.05
N GLY A 99 6.97 5.48 12.87
CA GLY A 99 5.96 5.46 13.93
C GLY A 99 5.51 4.08 14.40
N SER A 100 6.10 2.98 13.86
CA SER A 100 5.72 1.61 14.26
C SER A 100 6.09 1.33 15.71
N THR A 101 5.13 0.79 16.46
CA THR A 101 5.32 0.32 17.83
C THR A 101 6.21 -0.92 17.89
N GLN A 102 6.76 -1.23 19.07
CA GLN A 102 7.54 -2.46 19.25
C GLN A 102 6.73 -3.73 18.97
N VAL A 103 5.42 -3.70 19.27
CA VAL A 103 4.52 -4.84 19.00
C VAL A 103 4.35 -5.04 17.48
N GLU A 104 4.13 -3.95 16.74
CA GLU A 104 4.03 -4.00 15.28
C GLU A 104 5.34 -4.46 14.63
N ARG A 105 6.49 -3.95 15.07
CA ARG A 105 7.82 -4.39 14.60
C ARG A 105 8.08 -5.87 14.87
N ARG A 106 7.67 -6.35 16.04
CA ARG A 106 7.74 -7.78 16.38
C ARG A 106 6.84 -8.62 15.49
N ALA A 107 5.60 -8.19 15.27
CA ALA A 107 4.64 -8.87 14.39
C ALA A 107 5.16 -9.00 12.95
N ILE A 108 5.76 -7.95 12.40
CA ILE A 108 6.40 -7.97 11.06
C ILE A 108 7.54 -8.99 11.01
N ARG A 109 8.39 -9.01 12.04
CA ARG A 109 9.50 -9.96 12.12
C ARG A 109 9.00 -11.41 12.17
N GLU A 110 8.06 -11.70 13.07
CA GLU A 110 7.48 -13.03 13.23
C GLU A 110 6.75 -13.49 11.95
N SER A 111 6.02 -12.61 11.26
CA SER A 111 5.38 -12.92 9.97
C SER A 111 6.41 -13.29 8.90
N ALA A 112 7.53 -12.59 8.83
CA ALA A 112 8.56 -12.87 7.85
C ALA A 112 9.34 -14.16 8.16
N GLU A 113 9.59 -14.45 9.44
CA GLU A 113 10.19 -15.71 9.89
C GLU A 113 9.26 -16.89 9.61
N GLY A 114 7.96 -16.77 9.91
CA GLY A 114 6.93 -17.77 9.57
C GLY A 114 6.79 -17.97 8.05
N ALA A 115 7.00 -16.93 7.25
CA ALA A 115 7.05 -17.02 5.79
C ALA A 115 8.30 -17.72 5.25
N GLY A 116 9.30 -18.06 6.10
CA GLY A 116 10.48 -18.83 5.75
C GLY A 116 11.80 -18.04 5.69
N ALA A 117 11.81 -16.78 6.16
CA ALA A 117 13.04 -16.02 6.30
C ALA A 117 13.92 -16.61 7.41
N ARG A 118 15.24 -16.79 7.13
CA ARG A 118 16.19 -17.29 8.14
C ARG A 118 16.60 -16.24 9.16
N LYS A 119 16.65 -14.98 8.73
CA LYS A 119 17.01 -13.83 9.56
C LYS A 119 16.33 -12.58 9.03
N VAL A 120 15.69 -11.84 9.92
CA VAL A 120 14.97 -10.61 9.60
C VAL A 120 15.64 -9.43 10.27
N HIS A 121 15.94 -8.41 9.48
CA HIS A 121 16.38 -7.11 9.94
C HIS A 121 15.30 -6.09 9.60
N LEU A 122 15.10 -5.10 10.44
CA LEU A 122 14.18 -4.00 10.21
C LEU A 122 14.98 -2.71 10.01
N ILE A 123 14.51 -1.87 9.13
CA ILE A 123 15.01 -0.51 8.89
C ILE A 123 13.82 0.45 8.82
N ASP A 124 13.99 1.66 9.33
CA ASP A 124 12.95 2.69 9.23
C ASP A 124 12.78 3.16 7.78
N GLU A 125 11.54 3.26 7.31
CA GLU A 125 11.21 3.64 5.91
C GLU A 125 11.91 4.92 5.46
N PRO A 126 11.92 6.04 6.23
CA PRO A 126 12.59 7.24 5.77
C PRO A 126 14.12 7.09 5.67
N MET A 127 14.75 6.26 6.48
CA MET A 127 16.18 5.95 6.33
C MET A 127 16.43 5.15 5.06
N ALA A 128 15.60 4.15 4.78
CA ALA A 128 15.71 3.35 3.57
C ALA A 128 15.48 4.20 2.31
N ALA A 129 14.50 5.11 2.34
CA ALA A 129 14.20 6.05 1.26
C ALA A 129 15.40 6.99 0.99
N ALA A 130 15.98 7.56 2.05
CA ALA A 130 17.14 8.44 1.92
C ALA A 130 18.36 7.71 1.31
N ILE A 131 18.62 6.47 1.75
CA ILE A 131 19.71 5.64 1.18
C ILE A 131 19.41 5.33 -0.29
N GLY A 132 18.18 4.95 -0.60
CA GLY A 132 17.74 4.63 -1.96
C GLY A 132 17.82 5.81 -2.93
N ALA A 133 17.56 7.02 -2.42
CA ALA A 133 17.71 8.28 -3.16
C ALA A 133 19.18 8.75 -3.29
N GLY A 134 20.15 8.01 -2.73
CA GLY A 134 21.56 8.37 -2.78
C GLY A 134 21.93 9.59 -1.94
N MET A 135 21.11 9.90 -0.91
CA MET A 135 21.39 11.05 -0.03
C MET A 135 22.62 10.77 0.84
N PRO A 136 23.41 11.80 1.16
CA PRO A 136 24.64 11.66 1.94
C PRO A 136 24.33 11.50 3.43
N VAL A 137 23.62 10.43 3.80
CA VAL A 137 23.16 10.16 5.17
C VAL A 137 24.28 10.01 6.20
N HIS A 138 25.51 9.69 5.76
CA HIS A 138 26.68 9.49 6.59
C HIS A 138 27.43 10.79 6.95
N GLU A 139 27.12 11.89 6.26
CA GLU A 139 27.77 13.18 6.49
C GLU A 139 27.20 13.92 7.71
N ALA A 140 28.01 14.82 8.27
CA ALA A 140 27.63 15.68 9.40
C ALA A 140 26.79 16.89 8.93
N ARG A 141 25.75 16.61 8.12
CA ARG A 141 24.77 17.61 7.67
C ARG A 141 23.37 17.01 7.67
N GLY A 142 22.34 17.82 7.88
CA GLY A 142 20.95 17.37 7.82
C GLY A 142 20.52 17.10 6.39
N SER A 143 20.05 15.88 6.13
CA SER A 143 19.36 15.50 4.91
C SER A 143 17.90 15.23 5.26
N MET A 144 16.96 15.92 4.59
CA MET A 144 15.53 15.73 4.86
C MET A 144 14.89 14.90 3.77
N VAL A 145 14.09 13.94 4.17
CA VAL A 145 13.27 13.10 3.31
C VAL A 145 11.81 13.24 3.71
N LEU A 146 10.93 13.29 2.71
CA LEU A 146 9.48 13.18 2.84
C LEU A 146 9.06 11.95 2.03
N ASP A 147 8.53 10.96 2.72
CA ASP A 147 8.02 9.71 2.15
C ASP A 147 6.49 9.67 2.29
N ILE A 148 5.78 9.62 1.16
CA ILE A 148 4.32 9.56 1.11
C ILE A 148 3.93 8.23 0.49
N GLY A 149 3.55 7.28 1.33
CA GLY A 149 3.11 5.95 0.94
C GLY A 149 1.60 5.85 0.71
N GLY A 150 1.10 4.63 0.58
CA GLY A 150 -0.34 4.37 0.50
C GLY A 150 -1.06 4.60 1.83
N GLY A 151 -0.47 4.15 2.95
CA GLY A 151 -1.09 4.22 4.26
C GLY A 151 -0.48 5.23 5.24
N THR A 152 0.76 5.68 4.98
CA THR A 152 1.51 6.57 5.88
C THR A 152 2.21 7.67 5.09
N SER A 153 2.43 8.81 5.76
CA SER A 153 3.36 9.85 5.30
C SER A 153 4.34 10.14 6.42
N GLU A 154 5.63 10.18 6.07
CA GLU A 154 6.72 10.31 7.02
C GLU A 154 7.70 11.40 6.58
N VAL A 155 8.12 12.20 7.53
CA VAL A 155 9.21 13.16 7.32
C VAL A 155 10.34 12.83 8.30
N ALA A 156 11.58 12.84 7.80
CA ALA A 156 12.73 12.66 8.66
C ALA A 156 13.89 13.57 8.25
N VAL A 157 14.66 13.99 9.26
CA VAL A 157 15.97 14.63 9.10
C VAL A 157 17.02 13.64 9.56
N ILE A 158 17.98 13.36 8.69
CA ILE A 158 18.99 12.32 8.87
C ILE A 158 20.38 12.97 8.83
N SER A 159 21.26 12.60 9.74
CA SER A 159 22.65 13.01 9.79
C SER A 159 23.48 11.94 10.48
N LEU A 160 24.73 11.73 10.04
CA LEU A 160 25.70 10.78 10.65
C LEU A 160 25.10 9.36 10.83
N ASN A 161 24.39 8.88 9.82
CA ASN A 161 23.66 7.59 9.81
C ASN A 161 22.57 7.44 10.89
N GLY A 162 22.12 8.53 11.48
CA GLY A 162 21.08 8.55 12.50
C GLY A 162 19.89 9.42 12.10
N ILE A 163 18.70 9.06 12.53
CA ILE A 163 17.52 9.90 12.43
C ILE A 163 17.57 10.91 13.58
N VAL A 164 17.73 12.19 13.25
CA VAL A 164 17.80 13.31 14.21
C VAL A 164 16.41 13.75 14.62
N TYR A 165 15.49 13.78 13.65
CA TYR A 165 14.08 14.10 13.84
C TYR A 165 13.25 13.29 12.87
N ALA A 166 12.11 12.81 13.30
CA ALA A 166 11.12 12.24 12.42
C ALA A 166 9.70 12.42 12.95
N SER A 167 8.76 12.49 12.04
CA SER A 167 7.32 12.48 12.32
C SER A 167 6.63 11.57 11.31
N SER A 168 5.61 10.84 11.76
CA SER A 168 4.83 9.90 10.96
C SER A 168 3.36 10.14 11.22
N VAL A 169 2.57 10.18 10.14
CA VAL A 169 1.11 10.26 10.19
C VAL A 169 0.50 9.12 9.38
N ARG A 170 -0.63 8.59 9.83
CA ARG A 170 -1.36 7.53 9.12
C ARG A 170 -2.31 8.11 8.07
N ILE A 171 -1.75 8.93 7.20
CA ILE A 171 -2.40 9.55 6.06
C ILE A 171 -1.51 9.29 4.84
N GLY A 172 -2.09 8.82 3.76
CA GLY A 172 -1.40 8.54 2.50
C GLY A 172 -2.41 8.38 1.36
N GLY A 173 -1.98 7.75 0.29
CA GLY A 173 -2.78 7.58 -0.93
C GLY A 173 -4.16 6.97 -0.70
N ASP A 174 -4.29 6.02 0.22
CA ASP A 174 -5.55 5.35 0.54
C ASP A 174 -6.58 6.34 1.14
N ARG A 175 -6.12 7.30 1.98
CA ARG A 175 -6.99 8.36 2.52
C ARG A 175 -7.42 9.35 1.46
N PHE A 176 -6.56 9.66 0.51
CA PHE A 176 -6.91 10.52 -0.62
C PHE A 176 -7.98 9.86 -1.49
N GLU A 177 -7.88 8.57 -1.76
CA GLU A 177 -8.89 7.81 -2.50
C GLU A 177 -10.23 7.73 -1.76
N GLU A 178 -10.18 7.55 -0.43
CA GLU A 178 -11.37 7.57 0.43
C GLU A 178 -12.06 8.95 0.39
N ALA A 179 -11.30 10.04 0.46
CA ALA A 179 -11.82 11.39 0.37
C ALA A 179 -12.51 11.66 -0.98
N ILE A 180 -11.88 11.24 -2.09
CA ILE A 180 -12.47 11.32 -3.44
C ILE A 180 -13.77 10.51 -3.51
N THR A 181 -13.76 9.28 -3.00
CA THR A 181 -14.96 8.43 -2.99
C THR A 181 -16.10 9.06 -2.20
N ASN A 182 -15.78 9.63 -1.05
CA ASN A 182 -16.76 10.32 -0.20
C ASN A 182 -17.29 11.61 -0.84
N TYR A 183 -16.43 12.36 -1.52
CA TYR A 183 -16.84 13.57 -2.28
C TYR A 183 -17.82 13.20 -3.39
N VAL A 184 -17.49 12.21 -4.19
CA VAL A 184 -18.36 11.74 -5.29
C VAL A 184 -19.70 11.23 -4.74
N ARG A 185 -19.67 10.48 -3.64
CA ARG A 185 -20.88 9.98 -3.01
C ARG A 185 -21.76 11.12 -2.51
N ARG A 186 -21.20 12.15 -1.88
CA ARG A 186 -21.94 13.28 -1.32
C ARG A 186 -22.52 14.20 -2.41
N ASN A 187 -21.71 14.54 -3.40
CA ASN A 187 -22.07 15.58 -4.39
C ASN A 187 -22.82 15.04 -5.59
N TYR A 188 -22.57 13.78 -5.97
CA TYR A 188 -23.16 13.16 -7.16
C TYR A 188 -24.16 12.04 -6.86
N GLY A 189 -24.21 11.56 -5.60
CA GLY A 189 -25.03 10.40 -5.26
C GLY A 189 -24.59 9.12 -5.95
N ILE A 190 -23.31 9.04 -6.31
CA ILE A 190 -22.72 7.92 -7.07
C ILE A 190 -21.65 7.23 -6.20
N LEU A 191 -21.68 5.89 -6.18
CA LEU A 191 -20.64 5.10 -5.58
C LEU A 191 -19.64 4.67 -6.64
N ILE A 192 -18.37 4.99 -6.43
CA ILE A 192 -17.24 4.53 -7.25
C ILE A 192 -16.42 3.50 -6.49
N GLY A 193 -15.72 2.62 -7.22
CA GLY A 193 -14.80 1.65 -6.63
C GLY A 193 -13.39 2.24 -6.43
N GLU A 194 -12.58 1.56 -5.61
CA GLU A 194 -11.19 1.95 -5.29
C GLU A 194 -10.35 2.22 -6.54
N ALA A 195 -10.37 1.32 -7.52
CA ALA A 195 -9.64 1.49 -8.78
C ALA A 195 -10.05 2.75 -9.57
N THR A 196 -11.32 3.18 -9.45
CA THR A 196 -11.79 4.42 -10.08
C THR A 196 -11.28 5.64 -9.30
N ALA A 197 -11.32 5.59 -7.96
CA ALA A 197 -10.80 6.66 -7.11
C ALA A 197 -9.27 6.82 -7.30
N GLU A 198 -8.52 5.72 -7.35
CA GLU A 198 -7.09 5.70 -7.65
C GLU A 198 -6.79 6.38 -9.01
N ARG A 199 -7.56 6.02 -10.05
CA ARG A 199 -7.43 6.63 -11.38
C ARG A 199 -7.73 8.12 -11.37
N ILE A 200 -8.81 8.57 -10.71
CA ILE A 200 -9.14 9.99 -10.57
C ILE A 200 -7.99 10.74 -9.90
N LYS A 201 -7.47 10.19 -8.78
CA LYS A 201 -6.33 10.78 -8.06
C LYS A 201 -5.11 10.98 -8.97
N HIS A 202 -4.77 9.98 -9.79
CA HIS A 202 -3.60 10.03 -10.66
C HIS A 202 -3.78 10.94 -11.87
N GLU A 203 -4.96 10.98 -12.50
CA GLU A 203 -5.18 11.71 -13.73
C GLU A 203 -5.48 13.20 -13.52
N ILE A 204 -6.26 13.53 -12.46
CA ILE A 204 -6.72 14.91 -12.23
C ILE A 204 -6.54 15.40 -10.78
N GLY A 205 -5.88 14.60 -9.90
CA GLY A 205 -5.59 15.02 -8.53
C GLY A 205 -4.57 16.15 -8.49
N SER A 206 -4.83 17.15 -7.65
CA SER A 206 -3.93 18.27 -7.40
C SER A 206 -3.97 18.66 -5.92
N ALA A 207 -2.82 19.05 -5.38
CA ALA A 207 -2.71 19.58 -4.02
C ALA A 207 -2.71 21.12 -4.00
N PHE A 208 -2.63 21.78 -5.16
CA PHE A 208 -2.51 23.22 -5.28
C PHE A 208 -3.40 23.77 -6.39
N PRO A 209 -4.08 24.92 -6.16
CA PRO A 209 -4.88 25.58 -7.19
C PRO A 209 -3.98 26.17 -8.28
N GLY A 210 -4.39 26.10 -9.54
CA GLY A 210 -3.70 26.74 -10.66
C GLY A 210 -3.29 25.84 -11.82
N GLN A 211 -3.62 24.56 -11.80
CA GLN A 211 -3.61 23.75 -13.02
C GLN A 211 -4.88 24.05 -13.83
N GLU A 212 -4.73 24.15 -15.15
CA GLU A 212 -5.86 24.21 -16.07
C GLU A 212 -6.84 23.08 -15.76
N GLY A 213 -8.14 23.39 -15.78
CA GLY A 213 -9.20 22.46 -15.38
C GLY A 213 -9.17 21.17 -16.19
N LEU A 214 -8.46 20.16 -15.68
CA LEU A 214 -8.47 18.82 -16.24
C LEU A 214 -9.82 18.17 -15.94
N GLU A 215 -10.35 17.44 -16.90
CA GLU A 215 -11.60 16.72 -16.76
C GLU A 215 -11.39 15.21 -16.98
N ILE A 216 -12.15 14.41 -16.24
CA ILE A 216 -12.17 12.96 -16.37
C ILE A 216 -13.62 12.45 -16.41
N SER A 217 -13.92 11.61 -17.39
CA SER A 217 -15.19 10.88 -17.42
C SER A 217 -15.04 9.54 -16.72
N VAL A 218 -15.91 9.28 -15.77
CA VAL A 218 -15.91 8.06 -14.94
C VAL A 218 -17.30 7.43 -14.86
N LYS A 219 -17.34 6.17 -14.45
CA LYS A 219 -18.57 5.41 -14.21
C LYS A 219 -18.65 4.98 -12.75
N GLY A 220 -19.83 5.09 -12.18
CA GLY A 220 -20.14 4.58 -10.87
C GLY A 220 -21.59 4.12 -10.77
N ARG A 221 -21.96 3.55 -9.63
CA ARG A 221 -23.33 3.10 -9.37
C ARG A 221 -24.14 4.26 -8.76
N ASN A 222 -25.20 4.69 -9.44
CA ASN A 222 -26.15 5.63 -8.87
C ASN A 222 -26.85 5.00 -7.66
N LEU A 223 -26.82 5.69 -6.52
CA LEU A 223 -27.34 5.16 -5.25
C LEU A 223 -28.87 5.15 -5.20
N SER A 224 -29.54 6.07 -5.90
CA SER A 224 -31.01 6.15 -5.94
C SER A 224 -31.63 5.15 -6.91
N GLU A 225 -30.99 4.94 -8.07
CA GLU A 225 -31.52 4.09 -9.15
C GLU A 225 -30.91 2.69 -9.17
N GLY A 226 -29.75 2.50 -8.50
CA GLY A 226 -29.03 1.25 -8.44
C GLY A 226 -28.32 0.85 -9.74
N VAL A 227 -28.38 1.69 -10.79
CA VAL A 227 -27.80 1.42 -12.13
C VAL A 227 -26.48 2.13 -12.34
N PRO A 228 -25.61 1.65 -13.23
CA PRO A 228 -24.39 2.35 -13.62
C PRO A 228 -24.71 3.69 -14.30
N ARG A 229 -24.01 4.74 -13.91
CA ARG A 229 -24.10 6.08 -14.51
C ARG A 229 -22.71 6.62 -14.81
N SER A 230 -22.56 7.27 -15.98
CA SER A 230 -21.35 8.04 -16.32
C SER A 230 -21.52 9.49 -15.90
N PHE A 231 -20.44 10.13 -15.46
CA PHE A 231 -20.39 11.54 -15.08
C PHE A 231 -18.98 12.07 -15.26
N THR A 232 -18.83 13.39 -15.30
CA THR A 232 -17.55 14.07 -15.47
C THR A 232 -17.17 14.77 -14.18
N LEU A 233 -15.91 14.69 -13.80
CA LEU A 233 -15.29 15.41 -12.68
C LEU A 233 -14.19 16.31 -13.21
N ASN A 234 -13.94 17.41 -12.53
CA ASN A 234 -12.84 18.31 -12.83
C ASN A 234 -11.81 18.38 -11.69
N SER A 235 -10.61 18.87 -12.02
CA SER A 235 -9.50 18.94 -11.07
C SER A 235 -9.77 19.86 -9.86
N ASN A 236 -10.63 20.88 -9.99
CA ASN A 236 -10.97 21.76 -8.86
C ASN A 236 -11.84 21.03 -7.82
N GLU A 237 -12.75 20.17 -8.27
CA GLU A 237 -13.58 19.36 -7.40
C GLU A 237 -12.71 18.33 -6.64
N ILE A 238 -11.69 17.78 -7.30
CA ILE A 238 -10.78 16.83 -6.64
C ILE A 238 -9.85 17.57 -5.68
N LEU A 239 -9.38 18.78 -6.03
CA LEU A 239 -8.65 19.63 -5.10
C LEU A 239 -9.48 19.91 -3.83
N GLU A 240 -10.78 20.24 -3.98
CA GLU A 240 -11.68 20.42 -2.83
C GLU A 240 -11.78 19.15 -1.98
N ALA A 241 -11.94 17.97 -2.64
CA ALA A 241 -12.02 16.69 -1.94
C ALA A 241 -10.73 16.36 -1.15
N LEU A 242 -9.57 16.79 -1.63
CA LEU A 242 -8.26 16.52 -1.05
C LEU A 242 -7.79 17.53 0.00
N GLN A 243 -8.59 18.56 0.30
CA GLN A 243 -8.24 19.54 1.34
C GLN A 243 -8.37 18.98 2.76
N GLU A 244 -9.22 17.97 2.98
CA GLU A 244 -9.48 17.41 4.32
C GLU A 244 -8.35 16.49 4.81
N PRO A 245 -7.83 15.52 4.02
CA PRO A 245 -6.74 14.67 4.46
C PRO A 245 -5.39 15.37 4.34
#